data_fd03c10df4e3d1d42b54d3cd9fa3d8a7
#
_entry.id   fd03c10df4e3d1d42b54d3cd9fa3d8a7
#
_cell.length_a   1.000
_cell.length_b   1.000
_cell.length_c   1.000
_cell.angle_alpha   90.00
_cell.angle_beta   90.00
_cell.angle_gamma   90.00
#
_symmetry.space_group_name_H-M   'P 1'
#
loop_
_entity.id
_entity.type
_entity.pdbx_description
1 polymer ?
#
loop_
_entity_poly.entity_id
_entity_poly.type
_entity_poly.pdbx_seq_one_letter_code
_entity_poly.pdbx_strand_id
1 'polypeptide(L)'
;MSDRVTITQEDQVAIVTLSRPEKRNALDLEMIEAIVAAGQELAKRKDIRAVVLTGDGEAFCAGLDLAAMPLIAQAAMSDGGFTQRTHGNSNLFQAVAMVWAELPQPVIAAVHGFSFGGGFQLMLGADIRIADPNTKFSVMEGRWGLVPDMGGMVLMRRLAREDVIRKITYTAQVFSSDDALAWGFVTELSAAPLEAAKALAQEIAGKSPDAVRSAKKLISDTELTGWHETLIEESKAQEALVGQKNQMEAVMAGMQKRPAKYSD
;
A
#
# COMPACT_ATOMS: atom_id res chain seq x y z
N MET A 1 -5.69 18.21 10.01
CA MET A 1 -4.77 17.20 9.46
C MET A 1 -3.37 17.79 9.50
N SER A 2 -2.36 16.99 9.73
CA SER A 2 -0.95 17.44 9.64
C SER A 2 -0.61 17.79 8.19
N ASP A 3 0.28 18.75 7.99
CA ASP A 3 0.79 19.11 6.65
C ASP A 3 1.71 18.02 6.04
N ARG A 4 1.93 16.91 6.77
CA ARG A 4 2.80 15.79 6.34
C ARG A 4 2.22 14.92 5.25
N VAL A 5 0.90 14.81 5.18
CA VAL A 5 0.18 14.02 4.17
C VAL A 5 -0.98 14.84 3.63
N THR A 6 -1.06 14.96 2.32
CA THR A 6 -2.19 15.59 1.64
C THR A 6 -3.04 14.54 0.95
N ILE A 7 -4.35 14.75 0.93
CA ILE A 7 -5.30 13.94 0.17
C ILE A 7 -6.01 14.86 -0.80
N THR A 8 -5.83 14.62 -2.09
CA THR A 8 -6.62 15.25 -3.15
C THR A 8 -7.52 14.22 -3.80
N GLN A 9 -8.59 14.66 -4.46
CA GLN A 9 -9.53 13.77 -5.12
C GLN A 9 -9.72 14.18 -6.57
N GLU A 10 -9.61 13.21 -7.47
CA GLU A 10 -9.96 13.31 -8.88
C GLU A 10 -11.05 12.28 -9.17
N ASP A 11 -12.29 12.72 -9.38
CA ASP A 11 -13.49 11.87 -9.48
C ASP A 11 -13.61 10.89 -8.28
N GLN A 12 -13.55 9.58 -8.51
CA GLN A 12 -13.61 8.53 -7.48
C GLN A 12 -12.21 8.02 -7.06
N VAL A 13 -11.13 8.73 -7.42
CA VAL A 13 -9.76 8.39 -7.06
C VAL A 13 -9.23 9.38 -6.04
N ALA A 14 -8.72 8.87 -4.92
CA ALA A 14 -7.97 9.68 -3.96
C ALA A 14 -6.46 9.59 -4.27
N ILE A 15 -5.78 10.73 -4.24
CA ILE A 15 -4.33 10.81 -4.36
C ILE A 15 -3.79 11.23 -3.00
N VAL A 16 -3.04 10.34 -2.37
CA VAL A 16 -2.38 10.54 -1.09
C VAL A 16 -0.92 10.84 -1.35
N THR A 17 -0.48 12.01 -0.96
CA THR A 17 0.89 12.47 -1.18
C THR A 17 1.60 12.66 0.15
N LEU A 18 2.77 12.05 0.31
CA LEU A 18 3.68 12.35 1.40
C LEU A 18 4.31 13.73 1.14
N SER A 19 4.12 14.69 2.03
CA SER A 19 4.37 16.12 1.78
C SER A 19 5.45 16.67 2.70
N ARG A 20 6.67 16.07 2.66
CA ARG A 20 7.86 16.53 3.37
C ARG A 20 9.09 16.47 2.45
N PRO A 21 9.06 17.13 1.27
CA PRO A 21 10.08 16.97 0.23
C PRO A 21 11.48 17.40 0.68
N GLU A 22 11.60 18.41 1.54
CA GLU A 22 12.87 18.90 2.08
C GLU A 22 13.62 17.86 2.95
N LYS A 23 12.91 16.84 3.44
CA LYS A 23 13.44 15.67 4.14
C LYS A 23 13.21 14.39 3.34
N ARG A 24 12.91 14.51 2.05
CA ARG A 24 12.67 13.37 1.16
C ARG A 24 11.62 12.41 1.72
N ASN A 25 10.58 12.99 2.31
CA ASN A 25 9.46 12.27 2.92
C ASN A 25 9.88 11.29 4.03
N ALA A 26 10.95 11.61 4.76
CA ALA A 26 11.39 10.79 5.89
C ALA A 26 10.33 10.74 6.99
N LEU A 27 10.21 9.56 7.59
CA LEU A 27 9.19 9.21 8.57
C LEU A 27 9.61 9.69 9.97
N ASP A 28 9.11 10.86 10.39
CA ASP A 28 9.03 11.24 11.79
C ASP A 28 7.69 10.77 12.38
N LEU A 29 7.48 10.94 13.67
CA LEU A 29 6.26 10.48 14.33
C LEU A 29 5.00 11.14 13.73
N GLU A 30 5.08 12.45 13.42
CA GLU A 30 3.98 13.19 12.80
C GLU A 30 3.64 12.64 11.40
N MET A 31 4.63 12.27 10.58
CA MET A 31 4.42 11.63 9.28
C MET A 31 3.79 10.24 9.46
N ILE A 32 4.26 9.45 10.42
CA ILE A 32 3.72 8.12 10.73
C ILE A 32 2.24 8.22 11.10
N GLU A 33 1.90 9.11 12.04
CA GLU A 33 0.52 9.34 12.46
C GLU A 33 -0.37 9.86 11.32
N ALA A 34 0.15 10.78 10.49
CA ALA A 34 -0.57 11.33 9.36
C ALA A 34 -0.87 10.28 8.28
N ILE A 35 0.08 9.38 7.98
CA ILE A 35 -0.12 8.27 7.04
C ILE A 35 -1.22 7.34 7.54
N VAL A 36 -1.17 6.95 8.80
CA VAL A 36 -2.17 6.05 9.40
C VAL A 36 -3.54 6.72 9.42
N ALA A 37 -3.62 8.00 9.81
CA ALA A 37 -4.87 8.76 9.82
C ALA A 37 -5.48 8.89 8.42
N ALA A 38 -4.66 9.14 7.39
CA ALA A 38 -5.10 9.20 6.00
C ALA A 38 -5.75 7.89 5.53
N GLY A 39 -5.11 6.75 5.81
CA GLY A 39 -5.69 5.44 5.48
C GLY A 39 -7.00 5.16 6.23
N GLN A 40 -7.04 5.47 7.53
CA GLN A 40 -8.25 5.32 8.36
C GLN A 40 -9.41 6.23 7.92
N GLU A 41 -9.11 7.43 7.42
CA GLU A 41 -10.10 8.32 6.82
C GLU A 41 -10.65 7.72 5.54
N LEU A 42 -9.78 7.30 4.62
CA LEU A 42 -10.16 6.72 3.33
C LEU A 42 -10.95 5.41 3.48
N ALA A 43 -10.67 4.62 4.51
CA ALA A 43 -11.43 3.39 4.79
C ALA A 43 -12.94 3.65 5.00
N LYS A 44 -13.32 4.87 5.41
CA LYS A 44 -14.72 5.27 5.65
C LYS A 44 -15.38 5.88 4.40
N ARG A 45 -14.60 6.19 3.36
CA ARG A 45 -15.01 6.89 2.14
C ARG A 45 -15.52 5.89 1.10
N LYS A 46 -16.85 5.74 0.98
CA LYS A 46 -17.45 4.87 -0.03
C LYS A 46 -17.38 5.46 -1.44
N ASP A 47 -17.37 6.78 -1.54
CA ASP A 47 -17.22 7.56 -2.78
C ASP A 47 -15.83 7.44 -3.43
N ILE A 48 -14.81 6.97 -2.68
CA ILE A 48 -13.48 6.66 -3.21
C ILE A 48 -13.43 5.19 -3.61
N ARG A 49 -13.05 4.92 -4.86
CA ARG A 49 -12.99 3.57 -5.46
C ARG A 49 -11.59 3.04 -5.66
N ALA A 50 -10.60 3.93 -5.75
CA ALA A 50 -9.18 3.57 -5.79
C ALA A 50 -8.34 4.67 -5.13
N VAL A 51 -7.14 4.31 -4.67
CA VAL A 51 -6.20 5.21 -4.01
C VAL A 51 -4.85 5.15 -4.72
N VAL A 52 -4.27 6.31 -5.01
CA VAL A 52 -2.87 6.45 -5.44
C VAL A 52 -2.06 6.97 -4.27
N LEU A 53 -0.97 6.29 -3.92
CA LEU A 53 -0.03 6.70 -2.89
C LEU A 53 1.29 7.13 -3.54
N THR A 54 1.75 8.35 -3.26
CA THR A 54 2.98 8.90 -3.83
C THR A 54 3.71 9.80 -2.83
N GLY A 55 4.91 10.25 -3.19
CA GLY A 55 5.67 11.25 -2.44
C GLY A 55 5.87 12.51 -3.25
N ASP A 56 5.96 13.65 -2.59
CA ASP A 56 6.32 14.92 -3.21
C ASP A 56 7.85 15.08 -3.30
N GLY A 57 8.34 15.86 -4.29
CA GLY A 57 9.74 16.19 -4.47
C GLY A 57 10.57 15.07 -5.14
N GLU A 58 11.80 14.83 -4.65
CA GLU A 58 12.81 14.01 -5.32
C GLU A 58 12.66 12.50 -5.10
N ALA A 59 11.84 12.08 -4.12
CA ALA A 59 11.77 10.67 -3.72
C ALA A 59 10.41 10.29 -3.15
N PHE A 60 10.06 9.02 -3.27
CA PHE A 60 8.89 8.49 -2.60
C PHE A 60 9.01 8.60 -1.07
N CYS A 61 10.02 7.98 -0.47
CA CYS A 61 10.27 8.07 0.98
C CYS A 61 11.67 7.55 1.34
N ALA A 62 12.43 8.35 2.10
CA ALA A 62 13.77 8.02 2.56
C ALA A 62 13.81 7.01 3.72
N GLY A 63 12.65 6.60 4.25
CA GLY A 63 12.55 5.77 5.45
C GLY A 63 12.53 6.60 6.72
N LEU A 64 12.92 5.98 7.83
CA LEU A 64 12.87 6.61 9.14
C LEU A 64 13.75 7.87 9.21
N ASP A 65 13.20 8.96 9.74
CA ASP A 65 14.00 10.14 10.09
C ASP A 65 14.92 9.79 11.28
N LEU A 66 16.24 9.84 11.05
CA LEU A 66 17.21 9.51 12.08
C LEU A 66 17.10 10.41 13.32
N ALA A 67 16.59 11.62 13.17
CA ALA A 67 16.31 12.50 14.30
C ALA A 67 15.16 11.98 15.20
N ALA A 68 14.31 11.09 14.68
CA ALA A 68 13.24 10.46 15.45
C ALA A 68 13.69 9.22 16.25
N MET A 69 14.91 8.72 16.05
CA MET A 69 15.43 7.52 16.74
C MET A 69 15.30 7.55 18.27
N PRO A 70 15.58 8.68 18.99
CA PRO A 70 15.38 8.73 20.43
C PRO A 70 13.93 8.51 20.86
N LEU A 71 12.96 9.05 20.11
CA LEU A 71 11.53 8.87 20.38
C LEU A 71 11.09 7.42 20.18
N ILE A 72 11.63 6.77 19.12
CA ILE A 72 11.38 5.35 18.84
C ILE A 72 11.95 4.46 19.95
N ALA A 73 13.19 4.76 20.40
CA ALA A 73 13.77 4.06 21.53
C ALA A 73 12.93 4.22 22.81
N GLN A 74 12.39 5.42 23.06
CA GLN A 74 11.48 5.68 24.18
C GLN A 74 10.17 4.88 24.03
N ALA A 75 9.57 4.81 22.85
CA ALA A 75 8.39 4.02 22.59
C ALA A 75 8.63 2.51 22.82
N ALA A 76 9.79 1.99 22.42
CA ALA A 76 10.18 0.61 22.71
C ALA A 76 10.30 0.29 24.20
N MET A 77 10.67 1.28 25.00
CA MET A 77 10.86 1.16 26.46
C MET A 77 9.58 1.47 27.27
N SER A 78 8.51 1.92 26.62
CA SER A 78 7.22 2.18 27.28
C SER A 78 6.52 0.87 27.66
N ASP A 79 5.52 0.97 28.55
CA ASP A 79 4.71 -0.18 28.96
C ASP A 79 4.00 -0.79 27.73
N GLY A 80 4.22 -2.10 27.53
CA GLY A 80 3.78 -2.83 26.35
C GLY A 80 4.66 -2.67 25.10
N GLY A 81 5.49 -1.64 25.00
CA GLY A 81 6.45 -1.40 23.91
C GLY A 81 5.86 -1.64 22.51
N PHE A 82 6.67 -2.19 21.59
CA PHE A 82 6.22 -2.51 20.22
C PHE A 82 5.31 -3.75 20.15
N THR A 83 5.17 -4.53 21.23
CA THR A 83 4.28 -5.69 21.23
C THR A 83 2.82 -5.33 21.45
N GLN A 84 2.53 -4.11 21.93
CA GLN A 84 1.16 -3.64 22.10
C GLN A 84 0.45 -3.47 20.74
N ARG A 85 -0.74 -4.03 20.61
CA ARG A 85 -1.58 -3.90 19.41
C ARG A 85 -2.50 -2.69 19.57
N THR A 86 -2.15 -1.58 18.92
CA THR A 86 -2.88 -0.30 19.02
C THR A 86 -3.73 0.00 17.78
N HIS A 87 -3.49 -0.74 16.66
CA HIS A 87 -4.15 -0.55 15.38
C HIS A 87 -4.55 -1.92 14.80
N GLY A 88 -5.64 -2.48 15.31
CA GLY A 88 -6.06 -3.84 14.93
C GLY A 88 -5.00 -4.87 15.33
N ASN A 89 -4.45 -5.60 14.34
CA ASN A 89 -3.36 -6.56 14.56
C ASN A 89 -1.96 -5.91 14.56
N SER A 90 -1.88 -4.59 14.37
CA SER A 90 -0.64 -3.84 14.21
C SER A 90 -0.37 -2.93 15.42
N ASN A 91 0.90 -2.55 15.63
CA ASN A 91 1.25 -1.35 16.36
C ASN A 91 1.26 -0.13 15.42
N LEU A 92 1.48 1.07 15.93
CA LEU A 92 1.49 2.31 15.14
C LEU A 92 2.50 2.25 13.97
N PHE A 93 3.71 1.71 14.19
CA PHE A 93 4.75 1.66 13.17
C PHE A 93 4.38 0.67 12.06
N GLN A 94 3.85 -0.49 12.42
CA GLN A 94 3.35 -1.47 11.44
C GLN A 94 2.15 -0.94 10.65
N ALA A 95 1.29 -0.16 11.30
CA ALA A 95 0.10 0.41 10.68
C ALA A 95 0.43 1.34 9.50
N VAL A 96 1.64 1.92 9.43
CA VAL A 96 2.08 2.74 8.30
C VAL A 96 1.94 2.01 6.95
N ALA A 97 2.29 0.73 6.91
CA ALA A 97 2.12 -0.09 5.70
C ALA A 97 0.79 -0.85 5.71
N MET A 98 0.40 -1.40 6.87
CA MET A 98 -0.76 -2.29 6.97
C MET A 98 -2.08 -1.58 6.72
N VAL A 99 -2.21 -0.29 7.03
CA VAL A 99 -3.42 0.49 6.77
C VAL A 99 -3.80 0.49 5.28
N TRP A 100 -2.84 0.44 4.38
CA TRP A 100 -3.06 0.37 2.93
C TRP A 100 -3.40 -1.04 2.46
N ALA A 101 -2.75 -2.05 3.01
CA ALA A 101 -3.03 -3.45 2.71
C ALA A 101 -4.45 -3.85 3.15
N GLU A 102 -4.91 -3.31 4.30
CA GLU A 102 -6.22 -3.58 4.88
C GLU A 102 -7.34 -2.66 4.32
N LEU A 103 -6.97 -1.62 3.55
CA LEU A 103 -7.94 -0.69 2.97
C LEU A 103 -8.88 -1.43 2.01
N PRO A 104 -10.21 -1.23 2.08
CA PRO A 104 -11.14 -1.89 1.14
C PRO A 104 -10.90 -1.49 -0.33
N GLN A 105 -10.50 -0.25 -0.57
CA GLN A 105 -10.19 0.25 -1.91
C GLN A 105 -8.82 -0.28 -2.37
N PRO A 106 -8.65 -0.60 -3.66
CA PRO A 106 -7.33 -0.84 -4.24
C PRO A 106 -6.40 0.36 -4.06
N VAL A 107 -5.15 0.08 -3.74
CA VAL A 107 -4.08 1.07 -3.54
C VAL A 107 -2.98 0.84 -4.57
N ILE A 108 -2.60 1.89 -5.28
CA ILE A 108 -1.51 1.88 -6.26
C ILE A 108 -0.42 2.82 -5.76
N ALA A 109 0.76 2.31 -5.47
CA ALA A 109 1.92 3.15 -5.15
C ALA A 109 2.62 3.61 -6.43
N ALA A 110 2.78 4.91 -6.57
CA ALA A 110 3.60 5.55 -7.60
C ALA A 110 4.95 5.94 -6.98
N VAL A 111 6.00 5.21 -7.33
CA VAL A 111 7.30 5.27 -6.64
C VAL A 111 8.35 5.86 -7.54
N HIS A 112 9.10 6.86 -7.04
CA HIS A 112 10.18 7.50 -7.78
C HIS A 112 11.36 7.84 -6.87
N GLY A 113 12.51 8.13 -7.48
CA GLY A 113 13.74 8.51 -6.79
C GLY A 113 14.26 7.37 -5.92
N PHE A 114 13.81 7.27 -4.68
CA PHE A 114 14.13 6.13 -3.82
C PHE A 114 13.04 5.83 -2.79
N SER A 115 13.03 4.57 -2.36
CA SER A 115 12.16 4.04 -1.33
C SER A 115 12.99 3.15 -0.41
N PHE A 116 13.38 3.65 0.78
CA PHE A 116 14.32 3.00 1.68
C PHE A 116 13.70 2.67 3.04
N GLY A 117 14.11 1.55 3.64
CA GLY A 117 13.73 1.16 4.99
C GLY A 117 12.21 1.18 5.19
N GLY A 118 11.73 1.98 6.15
CA GLY A 118 10.29 2.17 6.38
C GLY A 118 9.51 2.66 5.15
N GLY A 119 10.16 3.45 4.26
CA GLY A 119 9.57 3.86 2.99
C GLY A 119 9.38 2.69 2.03
N PHE A 120 10.35 1.76 1.98
CA PHE A 120 10.20 0.52 1.22
C PHE A 120 9.06 -0.33 1.79
N GLN A 121 8.99 -0.48 3.11
CA GLN A 121 7.89 -1.22 3.75
C GLN A 121 6.53 -0.58 3.51
N LEU A 122 6.44 0.77 3.55
CA LEU A 122 5.23 1.53 3.25
C LEU A 122 4.68 1.22 1.85
N MET A 123 5.52 1.27 0.80
CA MET A 123 5.06 1.01 -0.56
C MET A 123 4.55 -0.42 -0.75
N LEU A 124 5.09 -1.39 0.02
CA LEU A 124 4.63 -2.79 -0.04
C LEU A 124 3.21 -2.98 0.47
N GLY A 125 2.68 -2.04 1.25
CA GLY A 125 1.27 -2.03 1.66
C GLY A 125 0.28 -1.76 0.52
N ALA A 126 0.74 -1.20 -0.60
CA ALA A 126 -0.09 -1.04 -1.79
C ALA A 126 -0.32 -2.37 -2.51
N ASP A 127 -1.45 -2.52 -3.18
CA ASP A 127 -1.78 -3.70 -3.98
C ASP A 127 -0.90 -3.77 -5.25
N ILE A 128 -0.67 -2.62 -5.88
CA ILE A 128 0.09 -2.47 -7.12
C ILE A 128 1.17 -1.40 -6.91
N ARG A 129 2.35 -1.60 -7.46
CA ARG A 129 3.48 -0.67 -7.34
C ARG A 129 4.04 -0.38 -8.72
N ILE A 130 3.94 0.89 -9.15
CA ILE A 130 4.50 1.39 -10.40
C ILE A 130 5.69 2.26 -10.04
N ALA A 131 6.87 1.97 -10.57
CA ALA A 131 8.09 2.68 -10.23
C ALA A 131 8.75 3.34 -11.45
N ASP A 132 9.43 4.46 -11.21
CA ASP A 132 10.34 5.04 -12.20
C ASP A 132 11.54 4.08 -12.42
N PRO A 133 12.02 3.90 -13.68
CA PRO A 133 13.13 3.01 -13.99
C PRO A 133 14.44 3.33 -13.24
N ASN A 134 14.62 4.56 -12.78
CA ASN A 134 15.81 4.98 -12.05
C ASN A 134 15.67 4.88 -10.52
N THR A 135 14.50 4.46 -10.02
CA THR A 135 14.23 4.35 -8.60
C THR A 135 15.20 3.35 -7.92
N LYS A 136 15.63 3.69 -6.71
CA LYS A 136 16.47 2.82 -5.87
C LYS A 136 15.69 2.36 -4.65
N PHE A 137 15.91 1.11 -4.28
CA PHE A 137 15.23 0.46 -3.16
C PHE A 137 16.24 -0.14 -2.19
N SER A 138 15.87 -0.24 -0.93
CA SER A 138 16.65 -0.99 0.07
C SER A 138 15.80 -1.35 1.29
N VAL A 139 16.01 -2.55 1.81
CA VAL A 139 15.65 -2.90 3.19
C VAL A 139 16.81 -2.42 4.07
N MET A 140 16.72 -1.20 4.55
CA MET A 140 17.86 -0.45 5.11
C MET A 140 18.13 -0.75 6.60
N GLU A 141 17.20 -1.40 7.28
CA GLU A 141 17.18 -1.58 8.75
C GLU A 141 18.42 -2.30 9.27
N GLY A 142 18.92 -3.33 8.57
CA GLY A 142 20.12 -4.06 8.94
C GLY A 142 21.37 -3.18 9.03
N ARG A 143 21.43 -2.07 8.29
CA ARG A 143 22.51 -1.08 8.36
C ARG A 143 22.55 -0.35 9.69
N TRP A 144 21.41 -0.26 10.36
CA TRP A 144 21.22 0.42 11.64
C TRP A 144 21.14 -0.55 12.82
N GLY A 145 21.40 -1.85 12.60
CA GLY A 145 21.28 -2.89 13.62
C GLY A 145 19.84 -3.20 14.02
N LEU A 146 18.88 -2.93 13.12
CA LEU A 146 17.46 -3.13 13.30
C LEU A 146 16.93 -4.23 12.36
N VAL A 147 15.72 -4.65 12.59
CA VAL A 147 14.95 -5.50 11.67
C VAL A 147 13.83 -4.68 11.00
N PRO A 148 13.38 -5.04 9.78
CA PRO A 148 12.20 -4.40 9.18
C PRO A 148 10.95 -4.78 9.98
N ASP A 149 10.42 -3.83 10.74
CA ASP A 149 9.34 -4.01 11.71
C ASP A 149 8.09 -3.16 11.43
N MET A 150 8.01 -2.57 10.22
CA MET A 150 6.85 -1.78 9.80
C MET A 150 5.90 -2.57 8.87
N GLY A 151 5.70 -3.88 9.13
CA GLY A 151 4.88 -4.78 8.31
C GLY A 151 5.62 -5.44 7.14
N GLY A 152 6.87 -5.05 6.89
CA GLY A 152 7.65 -5.51 5.74
C GLY A 152 7.83 -7.02 5.67
N MET A 153 7.98 -7.72 6.81
CA MET A 153 8.16 -9.19 6.80
C MET A 153 6.91 -9.93 6.31
N VAL A 154 5.73 -9.47 6.68
CA VAL A 154 4.47 -10.04 6.20
C VAL A 154 4.32 -9.76 4.71
N LEU A 155 4.55 -8.51 4.29
CA LEU A 155 4.29 -8.06 2.93
C LEU A 155 5.33 -8.59 1.92
N MET A 156 6.63 -8.62 2.26
CA MET A 156 7.67 -9.15 1.37
C MET A 156 7.45 -10.63 1.04
N ARG A 157 7.02 -11.44 2.01
CA ARG A 157 6.80 -12.88 1.81
C ARG A 157 5.69 -13.20 0.80
N ARG A 158 4.80 -12.25 0.55
CA ARG A 158 3.75 -12.35 -0.47
C ARG A 158 4.26 -12.08 -1.89
N LEU A 159 5.40 -11.41 -2.02
CA LEU A 159 5.84 -10.81 -3.28
C LEU A 159 7.08 -11.49 -3.86
N ALA A 160 7.99 -11.95 -3.01
CA ALA A 160 9.29 -12.42 -3.46
C ALA A 160 9.70 -13.74 -2.81
N ARG A 161 10.65 -14.44 -3.46
CA ARG A 161 11.24 -15.66 -2.91
C ARG A 161 12.00 -15.37 -1.61
N GLU A 162 11.99 -16.32 -0.70
CA GLU A 162 12.59 -16.17 0.63
C GLU A 162 14.10 -15.90 0.58
N ASP A 163 14.82 -16.50 -0.36
CA ASP A 163 16.26 -16.29 -0.54
C ASP A 163 16.59 -14.84 -0.95
N VAL A 164 15.75 -14.24 -1.79
CA VAL A 164 15.85 -12.82 -2.15
C VAL A 164 15.60 -11.93 -0.94
N ILE A 165 14.52 -12.19 -0.20
CA ILE A 165 14.20 -11.43 1.03
C ILE A 165 15.36 -11.51 2.03
N ARG A 166 15.90 -12.70 2.28
CA ARG A 166 17.06 -12.92 3.16
C ARG A 166 18.27 -12.10 2.68
N LYS A 167 18.61 -12.19 1.39
CA LYS A 167 19.75 -11.48 0.80
C LYS A 167 19.63 -9.98 1.04
N ILE A 168 18.54 -9.34 0.62
CA ILE A 168 18.37 -7.88 0.72
C ILE A 168 18.26 -7.40 2.17
N THR A 169 17.66 -8.20 3.05
CA THR A 169 17.53 -7.88 4.48
C THR A 169 18.88 -8.00 5.21
N TYR A 170 19.63 -9.07 4.97
CA TYR A 170 20.91 -9.30 5.66
C TYR A 170 22.00 -8.33 5.20
N THR A 171 22.02 -8.01 3.92
CA THR A 171 23.05 -7.13 3.35
C THR A 171 22.69 -5.65 3.44
N ALA A 172 21.41 -5.32 3.64
CA ALA A 172 20.89 -3.95 3.53
C ALA A 172 21.36 -3.24 2.24
N GLN A 173 21.58 -4.02 1.16
CA GLN A 173 22.05 -3.49 -0.13
C GLN A 173 20.98 -2.62 -0.79
N VAL A 174 21.45 -1.63 -1.55
CA VAL A 174 20.62 -0.89 -2.48
C VAL A 174 20.48 -1.72 -3.76
N PHE A 175 19.27 -1.81 -4.29
CA PHE A 175 18.96 -2.51 -5.54
C PHE A 175 18.15 -1.63 -6.50
N SER A 176 18.15 -2.01 -7.76
CA SER A 176 17.56 -1.24 -8.87
C SER A 176 16.06 -1.51 -9.03
N SER A 177 15.41 -0.69 -9.87
CA SER A 177 14.04 -0.92 -10.32
C SER A 177 13.90 -2.22 -11.09
N ASP A 178 14.89 -2.56 -11.93
CA ASP A 178 14.89 -3.83 -12.68
C ASP A 178 14.96 -5.03 -11.74
N ASP A 179 15.81 -4.97 -10.69
CA ASP A 179 15.85 -6.00 -9.66
C ASP A 179 14.51 -6.09 -8.92
N ALA A 180 13.94 -4.94 -8.54
CA ALA A 180 12.65 -4.89 -7.84
C ALA A 180 11.52 -5.49 -8.66
N LEU A 181 11.48 -5.20 -9.97
CA LEU A 181 10.54 -5.80 -10.93
C LEU A 181 10.77 -7.32 -11.05
N ALA A 182 12.01 -7.74 -11.28
CA ALA A 182 12.36 -9.14 -11.43
C ALA A 182 12.06 -9.99 -10.19
N TRP A 183 12.14 -9.39 -8.99
CA TRP A 183 11.85 -10.07 -7.73
C TRP A 183 10.38 -9.99 -7.28
N GLY A 184 9.55 -9.18 -7.94
CA GLY A 184 8.12 -9.03 -7.65
C GLY A 184 7.78 -7.91 -6.67
N PHE A 185 8.73 -7.10 -6.22
CA PHE A 185 8.47 -5.93 -5.36
C PHE A 185 7.84 -4.76 -6.12
N VAL A 186 8.06 -4.67 -7.43
CA VAL A 186 7.45 -3.72 -8.34
C VAL A 186 6.64 -4.48 -9.38
N THR A 187 5.47 -3.95 -9.73
CA THR A 187 4.57 -4.57 -10.71
C THR A 187 4.89 -4.11 -12.12
N GLU A 188 5.27 -2.83 -12.27
CA GLU A 188 5.48 -2.19 -13.57
C GLU A 188 6.51 -1.04 -13.44
N LEU A 189 7.27 -0.80 -14.51
CA LEU A 189 8.12 0.38 -14.64
C LEU A 189 7.49 1.39 -15.60
N SER A 190 7.49 2.67 -15.21
CA SER A 190 7.01 3.78 -16.03
C SER A 190 7.87 5.01 -15.80
N ALA A 191 8.26 5.71 -16.88
CA ALA A 191 8.94 7.00 -16.77
C ALA A 191 8.09 8.11 -16.14
N ALA A 192 6.76 7.89 -16.01
CA ALA A 192 5.82 8.78 -15.37
C ALA A 192 4.93 7.96 -14.40
N PRO A 193 5.47 7.46 -13.26
CA PRO A 193 4.78 6.50 -12.41
C PRO A 193 3.49 7.07 -11.79
N LEU A 194 3.44 8.36 -11.48
CA LEU A 194 2.23 8.99 -10.94
C LEU A 194 1.09 9.00 -11.98
N GLU A 195 1.38 9.40 -13.21
CA GLU A 195 0.36 9.43 -14.27
C GLU A 195 -0.11 8.01 -14.63
N ALA A 196 0.81 7.04 -14.67
CA ALA A 196 0.46 5.64 -14.90
C ALA A 196 -0.41 5.08 -13.75
N ALA A 197 -0.08 5.40 -12.50
CA ALA A 197 -0.90 5.00 -11.34
C ALA A 197 -2.29 5.64 -11.36
N LYS A 198 -2.39 6.92 -11.71
CA LYS A 198 -3.68 7.63 -11.86
C LYS A 198 -4.53 7.01 -12.97
N ALA A 199 -3.95 6.71 -14.12
CA ALA A 199 -4.65 6.08 -15.23
C ALA A 199 -5.19 4.70 -14.84
N LEU A 200 -4.38 3.87 -14.18
CA LEU A 200 -4.79 2.56 -13.67
C LEU A 200 -5.87 2.69 -12.58
N ALA A 201 -5.74 3.65 -11.67
CA ALA A 201 -6.74 3.91 -10.63
C ALA A 201 -8.10 4.30 -11.23
N GLN A 202 -8.10 5.13 -12.28
CA GLN A 202 -9.33 5.51 -13.00
C GLN A 202 -9.95 4.31 -13.74
N GLU A 203 -9.12 3.45 -14.35
CA GLU A 203 -9.61 2.20 -14.96
C GLU A 203 -10.29 1.31 -13.93
N ILE A 204 -9.68 1.13 -12.75
CA ILE A 204 -10.23 0.35 -11.63
C ILE A 204 -11.52 1.00 -11.11
N ALA A 205 -11.54 2.31 -10.93
CA ALA A 205 -12.72 3.05 -10.47
C ALA A 205 -13.92 2.93 -11.44
N GLY A 206 -13.66 2.64 -12.70
CA GLY A 206 -14.66 2.33 -13.72
C GLY A 206 -15.27 0.93 -13.63
N LYS A 207 -14.81 0.06 -12.74
CA LYS A 207 -15.37 -1.28 -12.48
C LYS A 207 -16.39 -1.23 -11.34
N SER A 208 -17.14 -2.33 -11.14
CA SER A 208 -18.05 -2.45 -9.99
C SER A 208 -17.26 -2.35 -8.67
N PRO A 209 -17.53 -1.35 -7.82
CA PRO A 209 -16.81 -1.17 -6.57
C PRO A 209 -16.96 -2.36 -5.61
N ASP A 210 -18.15 -2.98 -5.58
CA ASP A 210 -18.40 -4.14 -4.73
C ASP A 210 -17.59 -5.35 -5.18
N ALA A 211 -17.51 -5.59 -6.50
CA ALA A 211 -16.71 -6.69 -7.05
C ALA A 211 -15.22 -6.50 -6.79
N VAL A 212 -14.71 -5.29 -6.99
CA VAL A 212 -13.30 -4.96 -6.78
C VAL A 212 -12.91 -5.11 -5.29
N ARG A 213 -13.72 -4.55 -4.39
CA ARG A 213 -13.48 -4.66 -2.93
C ARG A 213 -13.56 -6.11 -2.45
N SER A 214 -14.56 -6.87 -2.95
CA SER A 214 -14.69 -8.30 -2.63
C SER A 214 -13.50 -9.11 -3.14
N ALA A 215 -13.01 -8.83 -4.35
CA ALA A 215 -11.84 -9.51 -4.90
C ALA A 215 -10.58 -9.19 -4.08
N LYS A 216 -10.34 -7.92 -3.72
CA LYS A 216 -9.21 -7.54 -2.84
C LYS A 216 -9.28 -8.29 -1.50
N LYS A 217 -10.45 -8.26 -0.85
CA LYS A 217 -10.66 -8.97 0.42
C LYS A 217 -10.38 -10.46 0.27
N LEU A 218 -10.94 -11.09 -0.76
CA LEU A 218 -10.78 -12.53 -1.01
C LEU A 218 -9.29 -12.90 -1.20
N ILE A 219 -8.55 -12.15 -2.03
CA ILE A 219 -7.11 -12.36 -2.24
C ILE A 219 -6.34 -12.22 -0.92
N SER A 220 -6.68 -11.22 -0.09
CA SER A 220 -5.98 -10.97 1.17
C SER A 220 -6.28 -12.01 2.24
N ASP A 221 -7.55 -12.43 2.37
CA ASP A 221 -8.00 -13.33 3.45
C ASP A 221 -7.60 -14.80 3.19
N THR A 222 -7.47 -15.19 1.92
CA THR A 222 -7.25 -16.60 1.56
C THR A 222 -5.78 -16.96 1.32
N GLU A 223 -4.86 -16.04 1.50
CA GLU A 223 -3.43 -16.25 1.23
C GLU A 223 -2.82 -17.46 1.99
N LEU A 224 -3.25 -17.67 3.21
CA LEU A 224 -2.74 -18.76 4.08
C LEU A 224 -3.76 -19.87 4.31
N THR A 225 -4.89 -19.85 3.61
CA THR A 225 -5.94 -20.86 3.75
C THR A 225 -5.71 -22.03 2.79
N GLY A 226 -6.28 -23.21 3.14
CA GLY A 226 -6.27 -24.36 2.25
C GLY A 226 -7.22 -24.19 1.06
N TRP A 227 -7.10 -25.05 0.05
CA TRP A 227 -7.94 -24.98 -1.16
C TRP A 227 -9.43 -25.07 -0.85
N HIS A 228 -9.82 -25.92 0.10
CA HIS A 228 -11.23 -26.11 0.43
C HIS A 228 -11.84 -24.83 1.00
N GLU A 229 -11.18 -24.22 1.97
CA GLU A 229 -11.60 -22.95 2.58
C GLU A 229 -11.62 -21.82 1.56
N THR A 230 -10.60 -21.73 0.72
CA THR A 230 -10.53 -20.73 -0.35
C THR A 230 -11.72 -20.84 -1.31
N LEU A 231 -12.04 -22.06 -1.79
CA LEU A 231 -13.16 -22.29 -2.70
C LEU A 231 -14.52 -21.96 -2.05
N ILE A 232 -14.65 -22.16 -0.74
CA ILE A 232 -15.85 -21.76 0.00
C ILE A 232 -15.94 -20.23 0.08
N GLU A 233 -14.83 -19.52 0.37
CA GLU A 233 -14.82 -18.06 0.43
C GLU A 233 -15.08 -17.42 -0.95
N GLU A 234 -14.55 -17.99 -2.03
CA GLU A 234 -14.92 -17.61 -3.41
C GLU A 234 -16.42 -17.70 -3.65
N SER A 235 -17.02 -18.82 -3.25
CA SER A 235 -18.47 -19.05 -3.41
C SER A 235 -19.30 -18.03 -2.62
N LYS A 236 -18.94 -17.78 -1.36
CA LYS A 236 -19.60 -16.76 -0.53
C LYS A 236 -19.48 -15.35 -1.12
N ALA A 237 -18.28 -14.99 -1.58
CA ALA A 237 -18.06 -13.69 -2.22
C ALA A 237 -18.90 -13.53 -3.48
N GLN A 238 -18.99 -14.57 -4.31
CA GLN A 238 -19.78 -14.58 -5.52
C GLN A 238 -21.30 -14.51 -5.22
N GLU A 239 -21.79 -15.26 -4.25
CA GLU A 239 -23.20 -15.21 -3.81
C GLU A 239 -23.59 -13.82 -3.32
N ALA A 240 -22.70 -13.12 -2.61
CA ALA A 240 -22.94 -11.76 -2.13
C ALA A 240 -23.02 -10.73 -3.26
N LEU A 241 -22.48 -11.01 -4.43
CA LEU A 241 -22.44 -10.09 -5.58
C LEU A 241 -23.55 -10.36 -6.60
N VAL A 242 -23.87 -11.63 -6.87
CA VAL A 242 -24.84 -12.03 -7.89
C VAL A 242 -26.22 -11.45 -7.60
N GLY A 243 -26.81 -10.80 -8.60
CA GLY A 243 -28.14 -10.15 -8.50
C GLY A 243 -28.12 -8.79 -7.78
N GLN A 244 -26.97 -8.34 -7.27
CA GLN A 244 -26.88 -7.01 -6.68
C GLN A 244 -26.88 -5.91 -7.75
N LYS A 245 -27.26 -4.69 -7.34
CA LYS A 245 -27.46 -3.55 -8.24
C LYS A 245 -26.25 -3.27 -9.15
N ASN A 246 -25.05 -3.24 -8.60
CA ASN A 246 -23.84 -2.97 -9.36
C ASN A 246 -23.46 -4.14 -10.29
N GLN A 247 -23.71 -5.38 -9.88
CA GLN A 247 -23.50 -6.55 -10.73
C GLN A 247 -24.47 -6.54 -11.92
N MET A 248 -25.75 -6.25 -11.67
CA MET A 248 -26.76 -6.13 -12.73
C MET A 248 -26.44 -4.99 -13.72
N GLU A 249 -25.98 -3.84 -13.20
CA GLU A 249 -25.52 -2.72 -14.04
C GLU A 249 -24.32 -3.11 -14.90
N ALA A 250 -23.35 -3.84 -14.34
CA ALA A 250 -22.18 -4.32 -15.11
C ALA A 250 -22.62 -5.19 -16.30
N VAL A 251 -23.54 -6.13 -16.09
CA VAL A 251 -24.08 -6.99 -17.15
C VAL A 251 -24.82 -6.16 -18.21
N MET A 252 -25.75 -5.29 -17.78
CA MET A 252 -26.56 -4.48 -18.71
C MET A 252 -25.67 -3.52 -19.53
N ALA A 253 -24.75 -2.85 -18.90
CA ALA A 253 -23.82 -1.94 -19.57
C ALA A 253 -22.96 -2.66 -20.58
N GLY A 254 -22.44 -3.85 -20.23
CA GLY A 254 -21.65 -4.70 -21.12
C GLY A 254 -22.46 -5.16 -22.35
N MET A 255 -23.69 -5.63 -22.15
CA MET A 255 -24.58 -6.03 -23.25
C MET A 255 -24.94 -4.85 -24.16
N GLN A 256 -25.14 -3.66 -23.59
CA GLN A 256 -25.49 -2.43 -24.32
C GLN A 256 -24.26 -1.68 -24.86
N LYS A 257 -23.05 -2.15 -24.63
CA LYS A 257 -21.78 -1.51 -25.04
C LYS A 257 -21.71 -0.03 -24.64
N ARG A 258 -22.16 0.30 -23.43
CA ARG A 258 -22.10 1.64 -22.84
C ARG A 258 -21.28 1.63 -21.55
N PRO A 259 -20.80 2.79 -21.09
CA PRO A 259 -20.22 2.92 -19.76
C PRO A 259 -21.23 2.51 -18.67
N ALA A 260 -20.76 1.78 -17.67
CA ALA A 260 -21.54 1.41 -16.50
C ALA A 260 -21.66 2.58 -15.50
N LYS A 261 -22.80 2.65 -14.79
CA LYS A 261 -23.06 3.66 -13.76
C LYS A 261 -23.28 2.96 -12.43
N TYR A 262 -22.21 2.80 -11.68
CA TYR A 262 -22.27 2.14 -10.37
C TYR A 262 -22.70 3.11 -9.27
N SER A 263 -23.38 2.55 -8.26
CA SER A 263 -23.66 3.24 -7.00
C SER A 263 -22.60 2.88 -5.95
N ASP A 264 -22.31 3.81 -5.07
CA ASP A 264 -21.39 3.66 -3.94
C ASP A 264 -22.08 3.11 -2.69
#